data_74606de8662bea8ad1e9a31b8a16015e
#
_entry.id   74606de8662bea8ad1e9a31b8a16015e
#
_cell.length_a   1.000
_cell.length_b   1.000
_cell.length_c   1.000
_cell.angle_alpha   90.00
_cell.angle_beta   90.00
_cell.angle_gamma   90.00
#
_symmetry.space_group_name_H-M   'P 1'
#
loop_
_entity.id
_entity.type
_entity.pdbx_description
1 polymer ?
#
loop_
_entity_poly.entity_id
_entity_poly.type
_entity_poly.pdbx_seq_one_letter_code
_entity_poly.pdbx_strand_id
1 'polypeptide(L)'
;AHMERYGIPASITMAQGILESDCGNSRLSIMSNNHFGIKCKRNWTGEKVYHDDDAKGECFRSYPTVEASYQDHAEFLDTQPRYDSLFAYSPTDYKSWARGLKAAGYATAPDYAQRLCRIIEEAQLFLLDQPDGERLYASRSGRKITDPEGWFTDQTSMERPADASSAVDPDN
;
A
#
# COMPACT_ATOMS: atom_id res chain seq x y z
N ALA A 1 -13.75 2.23 -4.38
CA ALA A 1 -14.22 2.72 -3.07
C ALA A 1 -13.28 3.73 -2.44
N HIS A 2 -11.98 3.40 -2.11
CA HIS A 2 -11.06 4.34 -1.45
C HIS A 2 -10.64 5.50 -2.37
N MET A 3 -10.35 5.21 -3.64
CA MET A 3 -10.01 6.22 -4.63
C MET A 3 -11.12 7.27 -4.80
N GLU A 4 -12.34 6.84 -4.90
CA GLU A 4 -13.50 7.74 -5.03
C GLU A 4 -13.71 8.62 -3.79
N ARG A 5 -13.45 8.06 -2.60
CA ARG A 5 -13.66 8.77 -1.34
C ARG A 5 -12.52 9.74 -1.02
N TYR A 6 -11.26 9.34 -1.22
CA TYR A 6 -10.09 10.07 -0.77
C TYR A 6 -9.29 10.73 -1.91
N GLY A 7 -9.52 10.33 -3.18
CA GLY A 7 -8.76 10.83 -4.31
C GLY A 7 -7.34 10.26 -4.42
N ILE A 8 -7.04 9.17 -3.69
CA ILE A 8 -5.77 8.47 -3.77
C ILE A 8 -5.83 7.47 -4.93
N PRO A 9 -4.87 7.43 -5.87
CA PRO A 9 -4.88 6.44 -6.94
C PRO A 9 -4.97 5.02 -6.40
N ALA A 10 -5.89 4.22 -6.93
CA ALA A 10 -6.03 2.82 -6.56
C ALA A 10 -4.75 2.03 -6.85
N SER A 11 -4.07 2.35 -7.95
CA SER A 11 -2.78 1.79 -8.33
C SER A 11 -1.70 2.03 -7.26
N ILE A 12 -1.62 3.22 -6.69
CA ILE A 12 -0.69 3.58 -5.61
C ILE A 12 -1.00 2.75 -4.36
N THR A 13 -2.25 2.72 -3.93
CA THR A 13 -2.66 1.95 -2.75
C THR A 13 -2.31 0.47 -2.91
N MET A 14 -2.62 -0.12 -4.06
CA MET A 14 -2.28 -1.52 -4.35
C MET A 14 -0.78 -1.76 -4.40
N ALA A 15 -0.01 -0.91 -5.08
CA ALA A 15 1.44 -1.06 -5.17
C ALA A 15 2.13 -0.95 -3.80
N GLN A 16 1.69 -0.03 -2.95
CA GLN A 16 2.19 0.08 -1.58
C GLN A 16 1.85 -1.17 -0.76
N GLY A 17 0.62 -1.65 -0.83
CA GLY A 17 0.22 -2.89 -0.15
C GLY A 17 1.04 -4.10 -0.59
N ILE A 18 1.27 -4.25 -1.89
CA ILE A 18 2.12 -5.31 -2.46
C ILE A 18 3.57 -5.20 -1.94
N LEU A 19 4.15 -4.00 -2.03
CA LEU A 19 5.55 -3.76 -1.66
C LEU A 19 5.79 -3.96 -0.16
N GLU A 20 4.94 -3.39 0.69
CA GLU A 20 5.12 -3.37 2.15
C GLU A 20 4.77 -4.69 2.83
N SER A 21 3.87 -5.48 2.24
CA SER A 21 3.41 -6.74 2.82
C SER A 21 4.03 -7.99 2.19
N ASP A 22 4.96 -7.85 1.25
CA ASP A 22 5.42 -8.99 0.43
C ASP A 22 4.22 -9.72 -0.21
N CYS A 23 3.37 -8.98 -0.91
CA CYS A 23 2.12 -9.50 -1.48
C CYS A 23 1.17 -10.13 -0.43
N GLY A 24 1.17 -9.64 0.80
CA GLY A 24 0.39 -10.22 1.90
C GLY A 24 1.05 -11.44 2.59
N ASN A 25 2.27 -11.82 2.18
CA ASN A 25 2.94 -13.00 2.70
C ASN A 25 3.93 -12.71 3.84
N SER A 26 4.19 -11.44 4.16
CA SER A 26 5.09 -11.11 5.25
C SER A 26 4.52 -11.61 6.59
N ARG A 27 5.39 -11.99 7.51
CA ARG A 27 4.98 -12.45 8.84
C ARG A 27 4.10 -11.41 9.55
N LEU A 28 4.45 -10.13 9.43
CA LEU A 28 3.67 -9.04 10.02
C LEU A 28 2.26 -8.99 9.43
N SER A 29 2.13 -9.00 8.10
CA SER A 29 0.81 -8.93 7.44
C SER A 29 -0.09 -10.13 7.77
N ILE A 30 0.46 -11.33 7.84
CA ILE A 30 -0.28 -12.55 8.23
C ILE A 30 -0.77 -12.45 9.68
N MET A 31 0.07 -11.97 10.60
CA MET A 31 -0.27 -11.91 12.02
C MET A 31 -1.24 -10.78 12.37
N SER A 32 -1.22 -9.69 11.63
CA SER A 32 -1.89 -8.44 12.03
C SER A 32 -2.85 -7.87 10.98
N ASN A 33 -2.97 -8.46 9.81
CA ASN A 33 -3.65 -7.88 8.63
C ASN A 33 -3.11 -6.48 8.25
N ASN A 34 -1.93 -6.11 8.74
CA ASN A 34 -1.31 -4.81 8.47
C ASN A 34 -0.46 -4.90 7.19
N HIS A 35 -1.05 -4.52 6.06
CA HIS A 35 -0.42 -4.61 4.75
C HIS A 35 0.52 -3.45 4.42
N PHE A 36 0.53 -2.40 5.24
CA PHE A 36 1.33 -1.19 4.99
C PHE A 36 2.44 -0.97 6.02
N GLY A 37 2.57 -1.85 7.00
CA GLY A 37 3.56 -1.72 8.07
C GLY A 37 3.37 -0.46 8.92
N ILE A 38 2.11 -0.04 9.14
CA ILE A 38 1.83 1.15 9.92
C ILE A 38 2.12 0.88 11.40
N LYS A 39 3.03 1.69 11.96
CA LYS A 39 3.41 1.59 13.39
C LYS A 39 2.33 2.19 14.30
N CYS A 40 2.31 1.73 15.56
CA CYS A 40 1.44 2.30 16.58
C CYS A 40 1.88 3.72 16.88
N LYS A 41 1.18 4.73 16.57
CA LYS A 41 1.47 6.08 17.07
C LYS A 41 0.83 6.31 18.44
N ARG A 42 1.16 7.43 19.08
CA ARG A 42 0.63 7.81 20.42
C ARG A 42 -0.88 7.71 20.52
N ASN A 43 -1.58 7.98 19.42
CA ASN A 43 -3.04 8.04 19.37
C ASN A 43 -3.69 6.71 18.93
N TRP A 44 -2.91 5.65 18.70
CA TRP A 44 -3.48 4.36 18.32
C TRP A 44 -4.09 3.65 19.52
N THR A 45 -5.38 3.42 19.49
CA THR A 45 -6.16 2.75 20.53
C THR A 45 -6.62 1.34 20.16
N GLY A 46 -6.37 0.91 18.90
CA GLY A 46 -6.70 -0.43 18.42
C GLY A 46 -5.73 -1.50 18.88
N GLU A 47 -5.93 -2.70 18.38
CA GLU A 47 -5.07 -3.86 18.65
C GLU A 47 -3.63 -3.63 18.16
N LYS A 48 -2.67 -4.28 18.83
CA LYS A 48 -1.24 -4.10 18.60
C LYS A 48 -0.55 -5.44 18.45
N VAL A 49 0.47 -5.48 17.58
CA VAL A 49 1.45 -6.56 17.52
C VAL A 49 2.84 -5.98 17.64
N TYR A 50 3.77 -6.78 18.14
CA TYR A 50 5.18 -6.41 18.28
C TYR A 50 6.00 -7.28 17.35
N HIS A 51 6.82 -6.63 16.54
CA HIS A 51 7.63 -7.30 15.53
C HIS A 51 8.98 -6.60 15.42
N ASP A 52 10.04 -7.39 15.19
CA ASP A 52 11.36 -6.82 14.94
C ASP A 52 11.43 -6.29 13.51
N ASP A 53 11.81 -5.04 13.37
CA ASP A 53 12.00 -4.35 12.12
C ASP A 53 13.27 -3.50 12.21
N ASP A 54 13.25 -2.19 11.99
CA ASP A 54 14.42 -1.31 12.18
C ASP A 54 14.93 -1.34 13.64
N ALA A 55 14.01 -1.47 14.58
CA ALA A 55 14.31 -1.71 15.98
C ALA A 55 13.66 -3.01 16.46
N LYS A 56 14.19 -3.55 17.57
CA LYS A 56 13.68 -4.76 18.17
C LYS A 56 12.37 -4.50 18.90
N GLY A 57 11.34 -5.34 18.64
CA GLY A 57 10.06 -5.25 19.33
C GLY A 57 9.25 -3.99 19.04
N GLU A 58 9.33 -3.47 17.82
CA GLU A 58 8.52 -2.32 17.40
C GLU A 58 7.02 -2.63 17.42
N CYS A 59 6.22 -1.63 17.78
CA CYS A 59 4.78 -1.72 17.82
C CYS A 59 4.17 -1.41 16.47
N PHE A 60 3.38 -2.38 15.95
CA PHE A 60 2.60 -2.22 14.73
C PHE A 60 1.10 -2.32 15.02
N ARG A 61 0.31 -1.58 14.25
CA ARG A 61 -1.15 -1.67 14.30
C ARG A 61 -1.60 -3.05 13.86
N SER A 62 -2.59 -3.61 14.53
CA SER A 62 -3.26 -4.85 14.14
C SER A 62 -4.71 -4.58 13.79
N TYR A 63 -5.20 -5.19 12.73
CA TYR A 63 -6.54 -4.96 12.21
C TYR A 63 -7.35 -6.25 12.20
N PRO A 64 -8.68 -6.15 12.36
CA PRO A 64 -9.56 -7.33 12.29
C PRO A 64 -9.64 -7.92 10.89
N THR A 65 -9.43 -7.09 9.84
CA THR A 65 -9.47 -7.52 8.44
C THR A 65 -8.41 -6.76 7.63
N VAL A 66 -8.07 -7.29 6.45
CA VAL A 66 -7.19 -6.62 5.49
C VAL A 66 -7.81 -5.30 5.02
N GLU A 67 -9.11 -5.27 4.76
CA GLU A 67 -9.84 -4.06 4.37
C GLU A 67 -9.71 -2.94 5.40
N ALA A 68 -9.72 -3.29 6.69
CA ALA A 68 -9.50 -2.30 7.75
C ALA A 68 -8.11 -1.67 7.68
N SER A 69 -7.08 -2.42 7.30
CA SER A 69 -5.74 -1.86 7.08
C SER A 69 -5.69 -0.91 5.88
N TYR A 70 -6.40 -1.23 4.81
CA TYR A 70 -6.52 -0.35 3.64
C TYR A 70 -7.30 0.93 3.95
N GLN A 71 -8.34 0.84 4.75
CA GLN A 71 -9.10 2.00 5.22
C GLN A 71 -8.21 2.91 6.07
N ASP A 72 -7.51 2.34 7.04
CA ASP A 72 -6.62 3.10 7.92
C ASP A 72 -5.45 3.74 7.17
N HIS A 73 -4.89 3.07 6.15
CA HIS A 73 -3.88 3.64 5.28
C HIS A 73 -4.39 4.88 4.52
N ALA A 74 -5.60 4.83 3.98
CA ALA A 74 -6.20 5.96 3.30
C ALA A 74 -6.40 7.14 4.26
N GLU A 75 -6.92 6.90 5.46
CA GLU A 75 -7.07 7.90 6.51
C GLU A 75 -5.72 8.44 6.99
N PHE A 76 -4.72 7.60 7.08
CA PHE A 76 -3.36 7.99 7.43
C PHE A 76 -2.78 9.01 6.43
N LEU A 77 -2.93 8.78 5.13
CA LEU A 77 -2.49 9.75 4.11
C LEU A 77 -3.33 11.03 4.12
N ASP A 78 -4.64 10.91 4.33
CA ASP A 78 -5.58 12.05 4.32
C ASP A 78 -5.39 12.98 5.53
N THR A 79 -4.98 12.44 6.67
CA THR A 79 -4.91 13.19 7.93
C THR A 79 -3.52 13.70 8.31
N GLN A 80 -2.46 13.24 7.64
CA GLN A 80 -1.09 13.67 7.94
C GLN A 80 -0.70 14.88 7.09
N PRO A 81 -0.42 16.05 7.69
CA PRO A 81 -0.13 17.29 6.94
C PRO A 81 0.98 17.19 5.92
N ARG A 82 1.97 16.32 6.16
CA ARG A 82 3.09 16.12 5.22
C ARG A 82 2.68 15.53 3.88
N TYR A 83 1.48 14.94 3.78
CA TYR A 83 0.94 14.38 2.54
C TYR A 83 -0.09 15.28 1.86
N ASP A 84 -0.45 16.42 2.44
CA ASP A 84 -1.50 17.31 1.92
C ASP A 84 -1.24 17.71 0.46
N SER A 85 0.03 17.99 0.11
CA SER A 85 0.40 18.40 -1.24
C SER A 85 0.14 17.32 -2.31
N LEU A 86 0.07 16.05 -1.94
CA LEU A 86 -0.20 14.94 -2.86
C LEU A 86 -1.60 15.04 -3.47
N PHE A 87 -2.55 15.54 -2.70
CA PHE A 87 -3.95 15.66 -3.11
C PHE A 87 -4.20 16.75 -4.17
N ALA A 88 -3.18 17.55 -4.48
CA ALA A 88 -3.19 18.45 -5.64
C ALA A 88 -2.95 17.72 -6.97
N TYR A 89 -2.40 16.51 -6.96
CA TYR A 89 -2.21 15.70 -8.15
C TYR A 89 -3.52 15.01 -8.57
N SER A 90 -3.66 14.77 -9.88
CA SER A 90 -4.77 13.94 -10.38
C SER A 90 -4.73 12.55 -9.77
N PRO A 91 -5.90 11.95 -9.42
CA PRO A 91 -5.98 10.54 -8.99
C PRO A 91 -5.52 9.53 -10.05
N THR A 92 -5.29 9.96 -11.30
CA THR A 92 -4.77 9.12 -12.39
C THR A 92 -3.27 9.31 -12.62
N ASP A 93 -2.64 10.27 -11.92
CA ASP A 93 -1.20 10.57 -12.05
C ASP A 93 -0.39 9.83 -10.97
N TYR A 94 -0.34 8.50 -11.07
CA TYR A 94 0.39 7.68 -10.11
C TYR A 94 1.88 8.00 -10.04
N LYS A 95 2.49 8.50 -11.13
CA LYS A 95 3.93 8.86 -11.16
C LYS A 95 4.24 10.04 -10.26
N SER A 96 3.40 11.08 -10.29
CA SER A 96 3.53 12.22 -9.38
C SER A 96 3.24 11.82 -7.94
N TRP A 97 2.25 10.99 -7.71
CA TRP A 97 1.95 10.43 -6.39
C TRP A 97 3.14 9.62 -5.82
N ALA A 98 3.74 8.73 -6.61
CA ALA A 98 4.89 7.94 -6.18
C ALA A 98 6.08 8.83 -5.79
N ARG A 99 6.41 9.82 -6.60
CA ARG A 99 7.47 10.78 -6.31
C ARG A 99 7.15 11.64 -5.08
N GLY A 100 5.92 12.08 -4.97
CA GLY A 100 5.45 12.89 -3.83
C GLY A 100 5.49 12.12 -2.51
N LEU A 101 5.07 10.86 -2.49
CA LEU A 101 5.20 9.99 -1.32
C LEU A 101 6.66 9.85 -0.86
N LYS A 102 7.58 9.63 -1.79
CA LYS A 102 9.01 9.58 -1.47
C LYS A 102 9.52 10.91 -0.94
N ALA A 103 9.16 12.03 -1.56
CA ALA A 103 9.57 13.36 -1.13
C ALA A 103 9.00 13.73 0.24
N ALA A 104 7.79 13.28 0.57
CA ALA A 104 7.16 13.47 1.87
C ALA A 104 7.70 12.54 2.97
N GLY A 105 8.63 11.63 2.63
CA GLY A 105 9.27 10.74 3.60
C GLY A 105 8.44 9.53 3.98
N TYR A 106 7.56 9.04 3.09
CA TYR A 106 6.78 7.82 3.36
C TYR A 106 7.68 6.60 3.60
N ALA A 107 8.78 6.49 2.85
CA ALA A 107 9.78 5.45 3.01
C ALA A 107 11.20 6.02 2.83
N THR A 108 12.17 5.39 3.48
CA THR A 108 13.59 5.81 3.45
C THR A 108 14.32 5.36 2.19
N ALA A 109 13.91 4.24 1.57
CA ALA A 109 14.56 3.69 0.38
C ALA A 109 14.67 4.72 -0.75
N PRO A 110 15.88 4.98 -1.29
CA PRO A 110 16.08 6.02 -2.29
C PRO A 110 15.35 5.75 -3.62
N ASP A 111 15.07 4.50 -3.92
CA ASP A 111 14.39 4.02 -5.13
C ASP A 111 12.90 3.71 -4.92
N TYR A 112 12.31 4.17 -3.81
CA TYR A 112 10.91 3.84 -3.45
C TYR A 112 9.92 4.20 -4.55
N ALA A 113 10.01 5.41 -5.11
CA ALA A 113 9.12 5.83 -6.18
C ALA A 113 9.25 4.95 -7.44
N GLN A 114 10.46 4.56 -7.80
CA GLN A 114 10.72 3.68 -8.94
C GLN A 114 10.16 2.27 -8.69
N ARG A 115 10.28 1.74 -7.48
CA ARG A 115 9.68 0.44 -7.11
C ARG A 115 8.16 0.46 -7.25
N LEU A 116 7.50 1.50 -6.75
CA LEU A 116 6.05 1.66 -6.90
C LEU A 116 5.65 1.72 -8.38
N CYS A 117 6.31 2.56 -9.17
CA CYS A 117 6.00 2.67 -10.60
C CYS A 117 6.22 1.36 -11.35
N ARG A 118 7.28 0.62 -11.03
CA ARG A 118 7.53 -0.70 -11.62
C ARG A 118 6.39 -1.68 -11.33
N ILE A 119 5.98 -1.81 -10.07
CA ILE A 119 4.85 -2.68 -9.69
C ILE A 119 3.58 -2.28 -10.43
N ILE A 120 3.29 -0.98 -10.50
CA ILE A 120 2.09 -0.46 -11.19
C ILE A 120 2.13 -0.80 -12.68
N GLU A 121 3.27 -0.64 -13.32
CA GLU A 121 3.43 -0.87 -14.76
C GLU A 121 3.44 -2.36 -15.12
N GLU A 122 4.20 -3.18 -14.39
CA GLU A 122 4.29 -4.63 -14.61
C GLU A 122 2.95 -5.34 -14.37
N ALA A 123 2.25 -4.99 -13.30
CA ALA A 123 0.94 -5.55 -12.99
C ALA A 123 -0.22 -4.78 -13.64
N GLN A 124 0.05 -3.75 -14.44
CA GLN A 124 -0.96 -2.90 -15.09
C GLN A 124 -1.99 -2.28 -14.13
N LEU A 125 -1.58 -2.01 -12.89
CA LEU A 125 -2.47 -1.46 -11.85
C LEU A 125 -3.03 -0.08 -12.20
N PHE A 126 -2.36 0.66 -13.09
CA PHE A 126 -2.85 1.97 -13.58
C PHE A 126 -4.25 1.88 -14.23
N LEU A 127 -4.68 0.70 -14.66
CA LEU A 127 -6.04 0.49 -15.15
C LEU A 127 -7.09 0.71 -14.05
N LEU A 128 -6.75 0.45 -12.80
CA LEU A 128 -7.64 0.65 -11.65
C LEU A 128 -7.96 2.12 -11.40
N ASP A 129 -7.12 3.04 -11.87
CA ASP A 129 -7.30 4.48 -11.70
C ASP A 129 -8.30 5.08 -12.71
N GLN A 130 -8.72 4.29 -13.69
CA GLN A 130 -9.66 4.72 -14.72
C GLN A 130 -11.12 4.52 -14.28
N PRO A 131 -12.07 5.25 -14.87
CA PRO A 131 -13.47 4.90 -14.75
C PRO A 131 -13.68 3.43 -15.14
N ASP A 132 -14.46 2.68 -14.36
CA ASP A 132 -14.63 1.23 -14.51
C ASP A 132 -13.31 0.42 -14.38
N GLY A 133 -12.32 0.94 -13.65
CA GLY A 133 -10.97 0.36 -13.56
C GLY A 133 -10.94 -1.10 -13.12
N GLU A 134 -11.78 -1.49 -12.17
CA GLU A 134 -11.89 -2.88 -11.73
C GLU A 134 -12.30 -3.81 -12.87
N ARG A 135 -13.29 -3.39 -13.66
CA ARG A 135 -13.77 -4.13 -14.84
C ARG A 135 -12.69 -4.21 -15.92
N LEU A 136 -12.00 -3.10 -16.19
CA LEU A 136 -10.90 -3.04 -17.14
C LEU A 136 -9.75 -3.95 -16.74
N TYR A 137 -9.36 -3.91 -15.49
CA TYR A 137 -8.30 -4.74 -14.94
C TYR A 137 -8.65 -6.23 -15.03
N ALA A 138 -9.86 -6.60 -14.61
CA ALA A 138 -10.34 -7.99 -14.66
C ALA A 138 -10.39 -8.53 -16.09
N SER A 139 -10.86 -7.74 -17.06
CA SER A 139 -10.94 -8.16 -18.46
C SER A 139 -9.56 -8.44 -19.07
N ARG A 140 -8.55 -7.65 -18.68
CA ARG A 140 -7.18 -7.84 -19.17
C ARG A 140 -6.43 -8.97 -18.48
N SER A 141 -6.64 -9.14 -17.17
CA SER A 141 -6.00 -10.20 -16.41
C SER A 141 -6.64 -11.58 -16.62
N GLY A 142 -7.74 -11.67 -17.36
CA GLY A 142 -8.51 -12.91 -17.54
C GLY A 142 -9.22 -13.39 -16.27
N ARG A 143 -9.27 -12.56 -15.23
CA ARG A 143 -9.90 -12.89 -13.93
C ARG A 143 -11.35 -12.43 -13.90
N LYS A 144 -12.23 -13.27 -13.37
CA LYS A 144 -13.59 -12.84 -13.01
C LYS A 144 -13.52 -12.09 -11.67
N ILE A 145 -14.20 -10.93 -11.59
CA ILE A 145 -14.24 -10.03 -10.40
C ILE A 145 -15.09 -10.68 -9.25
N THR A 146 -15.03 -11.96 -9.04
CA THR A 146 -15.87 -12.63 -8.03
C THR A 146 -15.12 -13.01 -6.75
N ASP A 147 -13.82 -12.70 -6.67
CA ASP A 147 -13.02 -13.09 -5.51
C ASP A 147 -11.97 -12.00 -5.18
N PRO A 148 -12.28 -11.08 -4.24
CA PRO A 148 -11.32 -10.09 -3.77
C PRO A 148 -10.10 -10.72 -3.07
N GLU A 149 -10.24 -11.93 -2.51
CA GLU A 149 -9.14 -12.65 -1.86
C GLU A 149 -8.18 -13.27 -2.90
N GLY A 150 -8.62 -13.52 -4.14
CA GLY A 150 -7.80 -14.03 -5.24
C GLY A 150 -6.70 -13.08 -5.70
N TRP A 151 -6.76 -11.81 -5.34
CA TRP A 151 -5.73 -10.82 -5.67
C TRP A 151 -4.37 -11.12 -5.03
N PHE A 152 -4.38 -11.82 -3.91
CA PHE A 152 -3.18 -12.11 -3.14
C PHE A 152 -2.70 -13.56 -3.23
N THR A 153 -3.50 -14.48 -3.77
CA THR A 153 -3.19 -15.91 -3.72
C THR A 153 -2.56 -16.49 -4.99
N ASP A 154 -2.56 -15.78 -6.12
CA ASP A 154 -2.10 -16.32 -7.41
C ASP A 154 -0.89 -15.55 -7.99
N GLN A 155 0.09 -15.23 -7.15
CA GLN A 155 1.34 -14.58 -7.57
C GLN A 155 2.54 -15.55 -7.55
N THR A 156 2.38 -16.74 -8.13
CA THR A 156 3.49 -17.72 -8.25
C THR A 156 4.55 -17.37 -9.29
N SER A 157 4.48 -16.20 -9.93
CA SER A 157 5.40 -15.82 -11.01
C SER A 157 6.09 -14.47 -10.88
N MET A 158 5.96 -13.75 -9.74
CA MET A 158 6.84 -12.61 -9.50
C MET A 158 8.09 -13.07 -8.75
N GLU A 159 9.23 -13.09 -9.45
CA GLU A 159 10.54 -13.21 -8.80
C GLU A 159 10.65 -12.09 -7.75
N ARG A 160 10.92 -12.47 -6.51
CA ARG A 160 11.12 -11.53 -5.40
C ARG A 160 12.23 -10.55 -5.75
N PRO A 161 12.03 -9.25 -5.66
CA PRO A 161 13.15 -8.35 -5.44
C PRO A 161 13.73 -8.71 -4.07
N ALA A 162 14.99 -9.12 -4.03
CA ALA A 162 15.71 -9.26 -2.77
C ALA A 162 15.72 -7.90 -2.06
N ASP A 163 15.42 -7.88 -0.75
CA ASP A 163 15.37 -6.72 0.14
C ASP A 163 14.22 -5.71 -0.09
N ALA A 164 13.04 -6.09 0.36
CA ALA A 164 11.93 -5.15 0.59
C ALA A 164 11.80 -4.77 2.08
N SER A 165 12.87 -4.87 2.85
CA SER A 165 12.90 -4.42 4.24
C SER A 165 13.28 -2.93 4.33
N SER A 166 12.50 -2.07 3.71
CA SER A 166 12.57 -0.65 4.06
C SER A 166 11.34 -0.31 4.88
N ALA A 167 11.52 -0.32 6.19
CA ALA A 167 10.51 0.12 7.11
C ALA A 167 9.99 1.50 6.72
N VAL A 168 8.70 1.59 6.66
CA VAL A 168 7.99 2.87 6.65
C VAL A 168 8.27 3.53 8.00
N ASP A 169 8.98 4.63 8.02
CA ASP A 169 9.11 5.46 9.21
C ASP A 169 8.05 6.57 9.16
N PRO A 170 6.94 6.41 9.88
CA PRO A 170 5.86 7.38 9.87
C PRO A 170 6.11 8.57 10.80
N ASP A 171 7.24 8.63 11.53
CA ASP A 171 7.53 9.65 12.53
C ASP A 171 8.66 10.62 12.14
N ASN A 172 9.22 10.50 10.95
CA ASN A 172 10.21 11.44 10.46
C ASN A 172 9.60 12.55 9.63
#